data_13df5f572bfb259ebe65392583f3845d
#
_entry.id   13df5f572bfb259ebe65392583f3845d
#
_cell.length_a   1.000
_cell.length_b   1.000
_cell.length_c   1.000
_cell.angle_alpha   90.00
_cell.angle_beta   90.00
_cell.angle_gamma   90.00
#
_symmetry.space_group_name_H-M   'P 1'
#
loop_
_entity.id
_entity.type
_entity.pdbx_description
1 polymer ?
#
loop_
_entity_poly.entity_id
_entity_poly.type
_entity_poly.pdbx_seq_one_letter_code
_entity_poly.pdbx_strand_id
1 'polypeptide(L)'
;MKCIILGVILFGFLFSHPCFSQGIMFEQNITWGEIQDKAKQEQKYIFVDAFATWCGPCKAMDKNVYTNENVGRVLNDKFISVKVQMDSTDKDDEEARRWYADARTLTAEYKVGAFPTFLFFSPDGRLIHKSEGYRDTTAFIELAKFASDPERLKFYGDLDAYKTGKRDYSVMPGLVKTMTELLDDKNGAEAIAKDYKANYLDKLPDEKLLTRENIEFIFEHLNLISSTEDRFFKLFFNLPEIIDSLHNQKGAALYFVNYRIAKDEIWNKLFANDTTSTPLVRNPEWNKIYATISEKFGTSYAEKIVPENKIFFYRRIKDWHTWANLQDEKIKQNPPKPPKEGDYFLTSDTWNLNNIAWDAFLRCNDKIVLKKALQWSELSIKLEHPNPNIQYLDTKANLLYKLGRVKEAIAQEKKAIEIDKAEAKKAGQDKGGFTDEYSETVEKMKKGLPTWPQK
;
A
#
# COMPACT_ATOMS: atom_id res chain seq x y z
N MET A 1 21.20 -92.04 1.42
CA MET A 1 21.34 -90.85 0.52
C MET A 1 21.07 -89.61 1.34
N LYS A 2 22.14 -88.88 1.75
CA LYS A 2 22.06 -87.69 2.56
C LYS A 2 22.08 -86.44 1.57
N CYS A 3 21.01 -85.70 1.50
CA CYS A 3 20.99 -84.41 0.79
C CYS A 3 21.49 -83.33 1.76
N ILE A 4 22.60 -82.70 1.40
CA ILE A 4 23.15 -81.51 2.03
C ILE A 4 22.53 -80.30 1.33
N ILE A 5 21.74 -79.49 2.06
CA ILE A 5 21.24 -78.20 1.59
C ILE A 5 22.27 -77.16 1.99
N LEU A 6 22.91 -76.56 0.98
CA LEU A 6 23.86 -75.46 1.15
C LEU A 6 23.09 -74.13 1.19
N GLY A 7 22.95 -73.51 2.39
CA GLY A 7 22.34 -72.23 2.56
C GLY A 7 23.32 -71.12 2.17
N VAL A 8 23.01 -70.37 1.13
CA VAL A 8 23.72 -69.14 0.75
C VAL A 8 23.15 -67.97 1.59
N ILE A 9 23.90 -67.51 2.57
CA ILE A 9 23.61 -66.29 3.32
C ILE A 9 24.06 -65.11 2.47
N LEU A 10 23.07 -64.39 1.85
CA LEU A 10 23.31 -63.14 1.15
C LEU A 10 23.47 -62.02 2.18
N PHE A 11 24.71 -61.63 2.45
CA PHE A 11 25.05 -60.49 3.31
C PHE A 11 24.80 -59.20 2.51
N GLY A 12 23.59 -58.60 2.69
CA GLY A 12 23.28 -57.29 2.13
C GLY A 12 24.12 -56.21 2.83
N PHE A 13 25.15 -55.73 2.14
CA PHE A 13 25.87 -54.52 2.54
C PHE A 13 24.92 -53.32 2.36
N LEU A 14 24.26 -52.91 3.45
CA LEU A 14 23.63 -51.60 3.57
C LEU A 14 24.75 -50.55 3.59
N PHE A 15 25.09 -50.01 2.42
CA PHE A 15 25.85 -48.76 2.38
C PHE A 15 24.99 -47.65 2.94
N SER A 16 25.05 -47.43 4.26
CA SER A 16 24.63 -46.17 4.86
C SER A 16 25.61 -45.11 4.36
N HIS A 17 25.22 -44.39 3.35
CA HIS A 17 25.93 -43.15 3.00
C HIS A 17 25.73 -42.20 4.18
N PRO A 18 26.79 -41.69 4.81
CA PRO A 18 26.66 -40.62 5.77
C PRO A 18 26.07 -39.43 5.02
N CYS A 19 24.84 -39.09 5.32
CA CYS A 19 24.21 -37.85 4.85
C CYS A 19 24.92 -36.72 5.65
N PHE A 20 26.08 -36.28 5.16
CA PHE A 20 26.68 -35.07 5.68
C PHE A 20 25.74 -33.93 5.33
N SER A 21 25.21 -33.32 6.35
CA SER A 21 24.53 -32.05 6.32
C SER A 21 25.41 -31.01 5.62
N GLN A 22 25.09 -30.72 4.36
CA GLN A 22 25.88 -29.83 3.54
C GLN A 22 25.06 -28.57 3.23
N GLY A 23 25.66 -27.39 3.47
CA GLY A 23 25.11 -26.14 3.01
C GLY A 23 24.92 -26.07 1.49
N ILE A 24 24.85 -24.89 0.91
CA ILE A 24 24.74 -24.73 -0.53
C ILE A 24 26.00 -25.26 -1.22
N MET A 25 25.81 -26.12 -2.23
CA MET A 25 26.86 -26.54 -3.13
C MET A 25 26.96 -25.57 -4.30
N PHE A 26 27.96 -24.69 -4.24
CA PHE A 26 28.23 -23.76 -5.32
C PHE A 26 29.10 -24.44 -6.39
N GLU A 27 28.69 -24.27 -7.66
CA GLU A 27 29.47 -24.70 -8.81
C GLU A 27 30.79 -23.93 -8.91
N GLN A 28 31.87 -24.62 -9.29
CA GLN A 28 33.22 -24.06 -9.42
C GLN A 28 33.80 -24.44 -10.79
N ASN A 29 34.76 -23.65 -11.25
CA ASN A 29 35.45 -23.89 -12.53
C ASN A 29 34.52 -24.00 -13.75
N ILE A 30 33.45 -23.21 -13.77
CA ILE A 30 32.39 -23.22 -14.74
C ILE A 30 32.12 -21.79 -15.25
N THR A 31 31.75 -21.64 -16.50
CA THR A 31 31.36 -20.34 -17.12
C THR A 31 29.86 -20.13 -17.03
N TRP A 32 29.42 -18.85 -17.25
CA TRP A 32 27.99 -18.54 -17.28
C TRP A 32 27.22 -19.37 -18.33
N GLY A 33 27.78 -19.54 -19.52
CA GLY A 33 27.17 -20.37 -20.57
C GLY A 33 26.99 -21.82 -20.15
N GLU A 34 28.02 -22.42 -19.52
CA GLU A 34 27.94 -23.79 -19.03
C GLU A 34 26.94 -23.95 -17.87
N ILE A 35 26.79 -22.93 -17.00
CA ILE A 35 25.73 -22.92 -15.99
C ILE A 35 24.35 -22.94 -16.64
N GLN A 36 24.12 -22.12 -17.66
CA GLN A 36 22.85 -22.10 -18.39
C GLN A 36 22.56 -23.43 -19.09
N ASP A 37 23.54 -24.02 -19.74
CA ASP A 37 23.40 -25.34 -20.39
C ASP A 37 23.08 -26.43 -19.39
N LYS A 38 23.78 -26.46 -18.24
CA LYS A 38 23.55 -27.40 -17.15
C LYS A 38 22.15 -27.25 -16.57
N ALA A 39 21.72 -26.01 -16.28
CA ALA A 39 20.39 -25.73 -15.76
C ALA A 39 19.28 -26.19 -16.72
N LYS A 40 19.45 -25.96 -18.03
CA LYS A 40 18.52 -26.40 -19.05
C LYS A 40 18.48 -27.94 -19.15
N GLN A 41 19.63 -28.59 -19.08
CA GLN A 41 19.73 -30.06 -19.14
C GLN A 41 19.10 -30.73 -17.90
N GLU A 42 19.40 -30.22 -16.70
CA GLU A 42 18.88 -30.73 -15.41
C GLU A 42 17.47 -30.24 -15.08
N GLN A 43 16.91 -29.33 -15.86
CA GLN A 43 15.62 -28.65 -15.61
C GLN A 43 15.59 -27.98 -14.22
N LYS A 44 16.76 -27.47 -13.78
CA LYS A 44 16.92 -26.74 -12.52
C LYS A 44 16.97 -25.24 -12.75
N TYR A 45 16.51 -24.48 -11.76
CA TYR A 45 16.70 -23.05 -11.71
C TYR A 45 18.18 -22.69 -11.52
N ILE A 46 18.55 -21.42 -11.77
CA ILE A 46 19.90 -20.93 -11.46
C ILE A 46 19.79 -19.95 -10.31
N PHE A 47 20.66 -20.08 -9.33
CA PHE A 47 20.86 -19.09 -8.28
C PHE A 47 22.26 -18.48 -8.42
N VAL A 48 22.32 -17.15 -8.56
CA VAL A 48 23.57 -16.38 -8.57
C VAL A 48 23.64 -15.51 -7.32
N ASP A 49 24.68 -15.74 -6.50
CA ASP A 49 25.07 -14.81 -5.44
C ASP A 49 26.09 -13.81 -6.00
N ALA A 50 25.62 -12.62 -6.34
CA ALA A 50 26.46 -11.51 -6.78
C ALA A 50 27.02 -10.78 -5.55
N PHE A 51 28.33 -10.93 -5.33
CA PHE A 51 28.99 -10.40 -4.13
C PHE A 51 30.19 -9.50 -4.46
N ALA A 52 30.70 -8.77 -3.45
CA ALA A 52 31.97 -8.06 -3.55
C ALA A 52 32.90 -8.47 -2.39
N THR A 53 34.21 -8.45 -2.60
CA THR A 53 35.21 -8.88 -1.62
C THR A 53 35.22 -8.08 -0.33
N TRP A 54 34.85 -6.82 -0.40
CA TRP A 54 34.75 -5.90 0.74
C TRP A 54 33.38 -5.94 1.45
N CYS A 55 32.40 -6.69 0.91
CA CYS A 55 31.02 -6.70 1.39
C CYS A 55 30.88 -7.48 2.72
N GLY A 56 30.66 -6.78 3.81
CA GLY A 56 30.40 -7.38 5.13
C GLY A 56 29.15 -8.26 5.19
N PRO A 57 27.98 -7.79 4.70
CA PRO A 57 26.76 -8.61 4.62
C PRO A 57 26.92 -9.90 3.78
N CYS A 58 27.73 -9.87 2.71
CA CYS A 58 28.02 -11.08 1.92
C CYS A 58 28.76 -12.14 2.73
N LYS A 59 29.79 -11.71 3.48
CA LYS A 59 30.51 -12.60 4.42
C LYS A 59 29.60 -13.17 5.51
N ALA A 60 28.59 -12.40 5.94
CA ALA A 60 27.59 -12.89 6.88
C ALA A 60 26.67 -13.93 6.24
N MET A 61 26.30 -13.80 4.97
CA MET A 61 25.58 -14.84 4.21
C MET A 61 26.40 -16.13 4.14
N ASP A 62 27.69 -16.02 3.76
CA ASP A 62 28.59 -17.17 3.68
C ASP A 62 28.68 -17.94 5.01
N LYS A 63 28.85 -17.21 6.10
CA LYS A 63 29.06 -17.82 7.42
C LYS A 63 27.80 -18.38 8.06
N ASN A 64 26.69 -17.66 7.96
CA ASN A 64 25.50 -17.92 8.80
C ASN A 64 24.35 -18.56 8.04
N VAL A 65 24.30 -18.40 6.70
CA VAL A 65 23.14 -18.80 5.88
C VAL A 65 23.51 -19.93 4.93
N TYR A 66 24.54 -19.75 4.12
CA TYR A 66 24.89 -20.75 3.09
C TYR A 66 25.42 -22.06 3.65
N THR A 67 25.97 -22.04 4.86
CA THR A 67 26.41 -23.25 5.58
C THR A 67 25.27 -24.03 6.22
N ASN A 68 24.06 -23.46 6.25
CA ASN A 68 22.90 -24.06 6.91
C ASN A 68 22.34 -25.23 6.08
N GLU A 69 22.12 -26.37 6.73
CA GLU A 69 21.61 -27.60 6.11
C GLU A 69 20.25 -27.41 5.43
N ASN A 70 19.32 -26.69 6.06
CA ASN A 70 17.98 -26.47 5.51
C ASN A 70 18.04 -25.60 4.25
N VAL A 71 18.95 -24.64 4.23
CA VAL A 71 19.21 -23.81 3.03
C VAL A 71 19.80 -24.68 1.94
N GLY A 72 20.85 -25.47 2.24
CA GLY A 72 21.46 -26.39 1.30
C GLY A 72 20.46 -27.37 0.70
N ARG A 73 19.57 -27.94 1.50
CA ARG A 73 18.54 -28.88 1.03
C ARG A 73 17.63 -28.22 -0.03
N VAL A 74 17.19 -27.01 0.19
CA VAL A 74 16.28 -26.30 -0.75
C VAL A 74 17.03 -25.89 -2.01
N LEU A 75 18.23 -25.33 -1.90
CA LEU A 75 18.99 -24.80 -3.03
C LEU A 75 19.54 -25.93 -3.89
N ASN A 76 20.16 -26.96 -3.31
CA ASN A 76 20.79 -28.06 -4.06
C ASN A 76 19.77 -28.93 -4.79
N ASP A 77 18.54 -29.04 -4.26
CA ASP A 77 17.44 -29.75 -4.92
C ASP A 77 16.99 -29.05 -6.20
N LYS A 78 16.74 -27.74 -6.12
CA LYS A 78 16.04 -26.99 -7.17
C LYS A 78 16.94 -26.09 -8.01
N PHE A 79 18.16 -25.78 -7.56
CA PHE A 79 19.00 -24.79 -8.21
C PHE A 79 20.39 -25.33 -8.57
N ILE A 80 20.93 -24.83 -9.67
CA ILE A 80 22.36 -24.75 -9.94
C ILE A 80 22.81 -23.42 -9.32
N SER A 81 23.64 -23.49 -8.28
CA SER A 81 24.05 -22.31 -7.50
C SER A 81 25.47 -21.89 -7.88
N VAL A 82 25.71 -20.60 -8.08
CA VAL A 82 27.03 -20.04 -8.37
C VAL A 82 27.25 -18.73 -7.62
N LYS A 83 28.51 -18.50 -7.18
CA LYS A 83 28.94 -17.23 -6.60
C LYS A 83 29.72 -16.45 -7.65
N VAL A 84 29.34 -15.19 -7.87
CA VAL A 84 29.98 -14.33 -8.85
C VAL A 84 30.50 -13.07 -8.16
N GLN A 85 31.84 -12.92 -8.18
CA GLN A 85 32.50 -11.72 -7.68
C GLN A 85 32.29 -10.56 -8.67
N MET A 86 31.71 -9.45 -8.20
CA MET A 86 31.36 -8.28 -9.01
C MET A 86 32.42 -7.17 -8.99
N ASP A 87 33.31 -7.18 -8.02
CA ASP A 87 34.51 -6.31 -7.97
C ASP A 87 35.75 -7.04 -8.51
N SER A 88 36.85 -6.34 -8.66
CA SER A 88 38.13 -6.92 -9.05
C SER A 88 39.25 -6.44 -8.14
N THR A 89 40.16 -7.35 -7.76
CA THR A 89 41.31 -7.02 -6.92
C THR A 89 42.59 -7.65 -7.47
N ASP A 90 43.75 -7.12 -7.06
CA ASP A 90 45.05 -7.68 -7.46
C ASP A 90 45.30 -9.10 -6.91
N LYS A 91 44.50 -9.52 -5.93
CA LYS A 91 44.63 -10.83 -5.24
C LYS A 91 43.71 -11.89 -5.82
N ASP A 92 42.93 -11.57 -6.86
CA ASP A 92 41.96 -12.47 -7.43
C ASP A 92 42.67 -13.67 -8.10
N ASP A 93 42.13 -14.85 -7.88
CA ASP A 93 42.57 -16.10 -8.50
C ASP A 93 42.06 -16.23 -9.95
N GLU A 94 42.39 -17.34 -10.60
CA GLU A 94 41.95 -17.62 -11.99
C GLU A 94 40.44 -17.81 -12.09
N GLU A 95 39.83 -18.36 -11.04
CA GLU A 95 38.38 -18.54 -10.99
C GLU A 95 37.64 -17.21 -11.01
N ALA A 96 38.00 -16.29 -10.14
CA ALA A 96 37.41 -14.95 -10.08
C ALA A 96 37.63 -14.19 -11.39
N ARG A 97 38.85 -14.26 -11.96
CA ARG A 97 39.17 -13.59 -13.23
C ARG A 97 38.40 -14.14 -14.42
N ARG A 98 38.07 -15.43 -14.44
CA ARG A 98 37.26 -16.05 -15.47
C ARG A 98 35.87 -15.42 -15.56
N TRP A 99 35.29 -15.04 -14.41
CA TRP A 99 33.98 -14.44 -14.33
C TRP A 99 33.92 -12.94 -14.66
N TYR A 100 35.04 -12.22 -14.82
CA TYR A 100 35.02 -10.77 -15.01
C TYR A 100 34.16 -10.28 -16.20
N ALA A 101 34.15 -11.00 -17.30
CA ALA A 101 33.35 -10.63 -18.46
C ALA A 101 31.86 -10.84 -18.19
N ASP A 102 31.51 -11.99 -17.63
CA ASP A 102 30.13 -12.34 -17.29
C ASP A 102 29.61 -11.47 -16.14
N ALA A 103 30.44 -11.18 -15.12
CA ALA A 103 30.08 -10.27 -14.03
C ALA A 103 29.72 -8.86 -14.51
N ARG A 104 30.49 -8.32 -15.48
CA ARG A 104 30.16 -7.01 -16.10
C ARG A 104 28.83 -7.07 -16.87
N THR A 105 28.59 -8.16 -17.61
CA THR A 105 27.35 -8.37 -18.36
C THR A 105 26.16 -8.47 -17.38
N LEU A 106 26.26 -9.31 -16.35
CA LEU A 106 25.23 -9.48 -15.32
C LEU A 106 24.94 -8.16 -14.60
N THR A 107 26.01 -7.39 -14.27
CA THR A 107 25.86 -6.08 -13.64
C THR A 107 25.07 -5.11 -14.53
N ALA A 108 25.41 -5.01 -15.79
CA ALA A 108 24.79 -4.07 -16.73
C ALA A 108 23.33 -4.48 -17.05
N GLU A 109 23.10 -5.76 -17.34
CA GLU A 109 21.81 -6.27 -17.76
C GLU A 109 20.79 -6.27 -16.61
N TYR A 110 21.22 -6.73 -15.43
CA TYR A 110 20.33 -6.88 -14.27
C TYR A 110 20.48 -5.75 -13.25
N LYS A 111 21.23 -4.68 -13.58
CA LYS A 111 21.40 -3.47 -12.75
C LYS A 111 21.82 -3.81 -11.32
N VAL A 112 22.85 -4.63 -11.17
CA VAL A 112 23.42 -4.98 -9.85
C VAL A 112 24.18 -3.79 -9.30
N GLY A 113 23.60 -3.12 -8.28
CA GLY A 113 24.16 -1.89 -7.68
C GLY A 113 24.41 -1.98 -6.18
N ALA A 114 24.01 -3.09 -5.53
CA ALA A 114 24.18 -3.35 -4.10
C ALA A 114 24.63 -4.78 -3.85
N PHE A 115 25.23 -5.07 -2.67
CA PHE A 115 25.71 -6.41 -2.34
C PHE A 115 25.30 -6.84 -0.91
N PRO A 116 24.92 -8.16 -0.74
CA PRO A 116 24.74 -9.15 -1.79
C PRO A 116 23.53 -8.85 -2.65
N THR A 117 23.58 -9.21 -3.95
CA THR A 117 22.42 -9.29 -4.84
C THR A 117 22.20 -10.75 -5.24
N PHE A 118 20.99 -11.22 -5.06
CA PHE A 118 20.55 -12.56 -5.42
C PHE A 118 19.79 -12.51 -6.74
N LEU A 119 20.30 -13.22 -7.75
CA LEU A 119 19.62 -13.36 -9.04
C LEU A 119 19.16 -14.80 -9.18
N PHE A 120 17.89 -14.97 -9.50
CA PHE A 120 17.28 -16.28 -9.73
C PHE A 120 16.82 -16.35 -11.18
N PHE A 121 17.23 -17.43 -11.87
CA PHE A 121 16.85 -17.64 -13.28
C PHE A 121 16.08 -18.94 -13.44
N SER A 122 15.19 -18.96 -14.42
CA SER A 122 14.51 -20.17 -14.88
C SER A 122 15.49 -21.15 -15.55
N PRO A 123 15.12 -22.43 -15.74
CA PRO A 123 15.96 -23.40 -16.43
C PRO A 123 16.38 -23.01 -17.85
N ASP A 124 15.63 -22.12 -18.50
CA ASP A 124 15.93 -21.56 -19.82
C ASP A 124 16.75 -20.26 -19.76
N GLY A 125 17.25 -19.87 -18.60
CA GLY A 125 18.17 -18.74 -18.40
C GLY A 125 17.51 -17.36 -18.31
N ARG A 126 16.19 -17.27 -18.16
CA ARG A 126 15.47 -15.99 -17.95
C ARG A 126 15.51 -15.58 -16.50
N LEU A 127 15.83 -14.31 -16.20
CA LEU A 127 15.70 -13.78 -14.84
C LEU A 127 14.24 -13.84 -14.40
N ILE A 128 13.97 -14.51 -13.27
CA ILE A 128 12.64 -14.65 -12.68
C ILE A 128 12.50 -13.90 -11.34
N HIS A 129 13.61 -13.63 -10.67
CA HIS A 129 13.59 -12.81 -9.47
C HIS A 129 14.96 -12.19 -9.18
N LYS A 130 14.93 -10.97 -8.62
CA LYS A 130 16.10 -10.27 -8.07
C LYS A 130 15.78 -9.80 -6.67
N SER A 131 16.71 -9.98 -5.74
CA SER A 131 16.61 -9.46 -4.38
C SER A 131 17.96 -8.97 -3.90
N GLU A 132 17.97 -7.96 -3.03
CA GLU A 132 19.20 -7.34 -2.53
C GLU A 132 19.26 -7.38 -0.99
N GLY A 133 20.50 -7.38 -0.46
CA GLY A 133 20.78 -7.27 0.96
C GLY A 133 20.74 -8.61 1.72
N TYR A 134 21.28 -8.55 2.95
CA TYR A 134 21.32 -9.70 3.85
C TYR A 134 19.94 -10.28 4.14
N ARG A 135 19.86 -11.62 4.17
CA ARG A 135 18.69 -12.40 4.61
C ARG A 135 19.12 -13.39 5.69
N ASP A 136 18.35 -13.55 6.74
CA ASP A 136 18.55 -14.69 7.65
C ASP A 136 18.14 -16.01 6.95
N THR A 137 18.43 -17.12 7.61
CA THR A 137 18.18 -18.47 7.08
C THR A 137 16.73 -18.69 6.66
N THR A 138 15.76 -18.24 7.46
CA THR A 138 14.32 -18.42 7.20
C THR A 138 13.88 -17.58 6.01
N ALA A 139 14.24 -16.30 6.01
CA ALA A 139 13.90 -15.38 4.92
C ALA A 139 14.55 -15.78 3.60
N PHE A 140 15.77 -16.36 3.63
CA PHE A 140 16.44 -16.83 2.42
C PHE A 140 15.82 -18.11 1.84
N ILE A 141 15.38 -19.04 2.70
CA ILE A 141 14.62 -20.23 2.27
C ILE A 141 13.30 -19.82 1.61
N GLU A 142 12.57 -18.91 2.22
CA GLU A 142 11.30 -18.40 1.66
C GLU A 142 11.53 -17.68 0.32
N LEU A 143 12.62 -16.91 0.20
CA LEU A 143 13.02 -16.28 -1.05
C LEU A 143 13.31 -17.31 -2.15
N ALA A 144 14.06 -18.37 -1.84
CA ALA A 144 14.38 -19.43 -2.80
C ALA A 144 13.13 -20.21 -3.24
N LYS A 145 12.24 -20.56 -2.31
CA LYS A 145 10.95 -21.19 -2.63
C LYS A 145 10.10 -20.31 -3.52
N PHE A 146 10.01 -19.03 -3.18
CA PHE A 146 9.31 -18.05 -3.96
C PHE A 146 9.87 -17.93 -5.38
N ALA A 147 11.20 -17.90 -5.55
CA ALA A 147 11.84 -17.81 -6.85
C ALA A 147 11.66 -19.09 -7.70
N SER A 148 11.49 -20.27 -7.06
CA SER A 148 11.30 -21.56 -7.73
C SER A 148 9.85 -22.03 -7.82
N ASP A 149 8.88 -21.13 -7.59
CA ASP A 149 7.46 -21.44 -7.71
C ASP A 149 7.10 -21.62 -9.19
N PRO A 150 6.52 -22.75 -9.61
CA PRO A 150 6.10 -23.02 -11.00
C PRO A 150 5.11 -21.98 -11.53
N GLU A 151 4.24 -21.41 -10.69
CA GLU A 151 3.30 -20.36 -11.10
C GLU A 151 4.03 -19.09 -11.60
N ARG A 152 5.26 -18.86 -11.16
CA ARG A 152 6.10 -17.77 -11.67
C ARG A 152 6.58 -18.00 -13.09
N LEU A 153 6.96 -19.20 -13.43
CA LEU A 153 7.32 -19.53 -14.83
C LEU A 153 6.14 -19.31 -15.75
N LYS A 154 4.95 -19.74 -15.32
CA LYS A 154 3.71 -19.48 -16.04
C LYS A 154 3.45 -17.97 -16.18
N PHE A 155 3.56 -17.22 -15.12
CA PHE A 155 3.40 -15.75 -15.14
C PHE A 155 4.33 -15.10 -16.20
N TYR A 156 5.62 -15.43 -16.20
CA TYR A 156 6.55 -14.85 -17.17
C TYR A 156 6.26 -15.32 -18.61
N GLY A 157 5.82 -16.58 -18.78
CA GLY A 157 5.34 -17.08 -20.06
C GLY A 157 4.14 -16.32 -20.60
N ASP A 158 3.15 -16.08 -19.74
CA ASP A 158 1.94 -15.31 -20.07
C ASP A 158 2.28 -13.82 -20.35
N LEU A 159 3.20 -13.24 -19.56
CA LEU A 159 3.66 -11.86 -19.78
C LEU A 159 4.41 -11.71 -21.12
N ASP A 160 5.25 -12.65 -21.49
CA ASP A 160 5.95 -12.63 -22.79
C ASP A 160 4.96 -12.85 -23.93
N ALA A 161 3.99 -13.75 -23.76
CA ALA A 161 2.91 -13.93 -24.73
C ALA A 161 2.16 -12.62 -24.95
N TYR A 162 1.82 -11.90 -23.85
CA TYR A 162 1.21 -10.58 -23.92
C TYR A 162 2.11 -9.58 -24.67
N LYS A 163 3.40 -9.46 -24.32
CA LYS A 163 4.36 -8.55 -24.96
C LYS A 163 4.55 -8.83 -26.44
N THR A 164 4.47 -10.10 -26.86
CA THR A 164 4.54 -10.51 -28.29
C THR A 164 3.23 -10.38 -29.04
N GLY A 165 2.18 -9.82 -28.40
CA GLY A 165 0.90 -9.52 -29.04
C GLY A 165 -0.16 -10.62 -28.92
N LYS A 166 0.12 -11.74 -28.27
CA LYS A 166 -0.92 -12.73 -27.95
C LYS A 166 -1.80 -12.19 -26.81
N ARG A 167 -3.10 -12.24 -27.01
CA ARG A 167 -4.10 -11.74 -26.05
C ARG A 167 -4.91 -12.91 -25.50
N ASP A 168 -4.53 -13.37 -24.32
CA ASP A 168 -5.36 -14.28 -23.51
C ASP A 168 -5.94 -13.49 -22.34
N TYR A 169 -7.18 -13.05 -22.50
CA TYR A 169 -7.86 -12.22 -21.50
C TYR A 169 -8.11 -12.96 -20.18
N SER A 170 -8.10 -14.30 -20.19
CA SER A 170 -8.32 -15.09 -18.95
C SER A 170 -7.16 -14.97 -17.95
N VAL A 171 -5.93 -14.69 -18.42
CA VAL A 171 -4.73 -14.55 -17.59
C VAL A 171 -4.42 -13.09 -17.22
N MET A 172 -5.00 -12.11 -17.92
CA MET A 172 -4.63 -10.69 -17.75
C MET A 172 -4.89 -10.14 -16.35
N PRO A 173 -6.00 -10.44 -15.65
CA PRO A 173 -6.17 -10.01 -14.26
C PRO A 173 -5.07 -10.53 -13.33
N GLY A 174 -4.65 -11.78 -13.51
CA GLY A 174 -3.53 -12.37 -12.78
C GLY A 174 -2.19 -11.69 -13.08
N LEU A 175 -1.95 -11.32 -14.35
CA LEU A 175 -0.76 -10.56 -14.76
C LEU A 175 -0.72 -9.18 -14.06
N VAL A 176 -1.82 -8.44 -14.09
CA VAL A 176 -1.94 -7.13 -13.44
C VAL A 176 -1.63 -7.21 -11.95
N LYS A 177 -2.24 -8.18 -11.26
CA LYS A 177 -2.03 -8.42 -9.83
C LYS A 177 -0.56 -8.74 -9.53
N THR A 178 0.01 -9.72 -10.23
CA THR A 178 1.39 -10.15 -10.01
C THR A 178 2.40 -9.04 -10.31
N MET A 179 2.20 -8.25 -11.36
CA MET A 179 3.06 -7.11 -11.67
C MET A 179 3.01 -6.03 -10.59
N THR A 180 1.83 -5.77 -10.03
CA THR A 180 1.66 -4.76 -8.97
C THR A 180 2.25 -5.24 -7.64
N GLU A 181 1.91 -6.45 -7.20
CA GLU A 181 2.24 -6.94 -5.85
C GLU A 181 3.67 -7.46 -5.72
N LEU A 182 4.20 -8.08 -6.78
CA LEU A 182 5.48 -8.77 -6.71
C LEU A 182 6.62 -8.06 -7.44
N LEU A 183 6.33 -7.35 -8.54
CA LEU A 183 7.35 -6.67 -9.32
C LEU A 183 7.39 -5.16 -9.06
N ASP A 184 6.41 -4.60 -8.34
CA ASP A 184 6.18 -3.16 -8.18
C ASP A 184 6.17 -2.39 -9.53
N ASP A 185 5.85 -3.11 -10.63
CA ASP A 185 5.71 -2.52 -11.96
C ASP A 185 4.28 -2.02 -12.19
N LYS A 186 3.95 -0.91 -11.54
CA LYS A 186 2.63 -0.27 -11.64
C LYS A 186 2.30 0.20 -13.04
N ASN A 187 3.30 0.67 -13.79
CA ASN A 187 3.09 1.17 -15.15
C ASN A 187 2.75 0.03 -16.13
N GLY A 188 3.49 -1.08 -16.06
CA GLY A 188 3.19 -2.27 -16.86
C GLY A 188 1.85 -2.88 -16.49
N ALA A 189 1.55 -2.98 -15.20
CA ALA A 189 0.26 -3.45 -14.70
C ALA A 189 -0.91 -2.59 -15.22
N GLU A 190 -0.78 -1.25 -15.16
CA GLU A 190 -1.81 -0.33 -15.65
C GLU A 190 -2.01 -0.44 -17.17
N ALA A 191 -0.93 -0.65 -17.94
CA ALA A 191 -1.04 -0.85 -19.39
C ALA A 191 -1.85 -2.11 -19.73
N ILE A 192 -1.59 -3.23 -19.03
CA ILE A 192 -2.35 -4.48 -19.20
C ILE A 192 -3.80 -4.30 -18.74
N ALA A 193 -4.03 -3.63 -17.61
CA ALA A 193 -5.38 -3.37 -17.11
C ALA A 193 -6.22 -2.52 -18.08
N LYS A 194 -5.62 -1.50 -18.69
CA LYS A 194 -6.25 -0.68 -19.76
C LYS A 194 -6.61 -1.51 -20.99
N ASP A 195 -5.68 -2.36 -21.44
CA ASP A 195 -5.91 -3.28 -22.58
C ASP A 195 -7.06 -4.25 -22.27
N TYR A 196 -7.03 -4.89 -21.09
CA TYR A 196 -8.07 -5.81 -20.63
C TYR A 196 -9.45 -5.14 -20.58
N LYS A 197 -9.53 -3.93 -19.97
CA LYS A 197 -10.79 -3.19 -19.94
C LYS A 197 -11.28 -2.87 -21.36
N ALA A 198 -10.45 -2.20 -22.18
CA ALA A 198 -10.87 -1.68 -23.49
C ALA A 198 -11.17 -2.77 -24.54
N ASN A 199 -10.40 -3.86 -24.52
CA ASN A 199 -10.46 -4.88 -25.54
C ASN A 199 -11.25 -6.13 -25.16
N TYR A 200 -11.56 -6.30 -23.88
CA TYR A 200 -12.36 -7.42 -23.40
C TYR A 200 -13.60 -6.94 -22.59
N LEU A 201 -13.43 -6.31 -21.44
CA LEU A 201 -14.55 -5.99 -20.55
C LEU A 201 -15.58 -5.05 -21.22
N ASP A 202 -15.12 -3.99 -21.90
CA ASP A 202 -16.00 -3.04 -22.60
C ASP A 202 -16.76 -3.65 -23.80
N LYS A 203 -16.33 -4.85 -24.26
CA LYS A 203 -16.95 -5.57 -25.37
C LYS A 203 -17.88 -6.72 -24.93
N LEU A 204 -17.85 -7.07 -23.65
CA LEU A 204 -18.76 -8.11 -23.13
C LEU A 204 -20.21 -7.63 -23.11
N PRO A 205 -21.20 -8.46 -23.40
CA PRO A 205 -22.59 -8.16 -23.06
C PRO A 205 -22.77 -8.06 -21.55
N ASP A 206 -23.77 -7.29 -21.09
CA ASP A 206 -23.95 -7.00 -19.65
C ASP A 206 -24.12 -8.27 -18.80
N GLU A 207 -24.79 -9.30 -19.32
CA GLU A 207 -24.97 -10.59 -18.61
C GLU A 207 -23.65 -11.30 -18.32
N LYS A 208 -22.64 -11.13 -19.19
CA LYS A 208 -21.30 -11.69 -19.00
C LYS A 208 -20.36 -10.75 -18.26
N LEU A 209 -20.65 -9.45 -18.27
CA LEU A 209 -19.85 -8.44 -17.59
C LEU A 209 -20.14 -8.38 -16.09
N LEU A 210 -21.42 -8.51 -15.70
CA LEU A 210 -21.89 -8.42 -14.32
C LEU A 210 -21.57 -9.72 -13.55
N THR A 211 -20.29 -10.02 -13.42
CA THR A 211 -19.76 -11.09 -12.56
C THR A 211 -18.94 -10.51 -11.43
N ARG A 212 -18.80 -11.26 -10.35
CA ARG A 212 -18.01 -10.84 -9.21
C ARG A 212 -16.58 -10.49 -9.61
N GLU A 213 -15.93 -11.37 -10.39
CA GLU A 213 -14.53 -11.21 -10.80
C GLU A 213 -14.31 -9.93 -11.60
N ASN A 214 -15.19 -9.62 -12.57
CA ASN A 214 -15.08 -8.43 -13.38
C ASN A 214 -15.32 -7.15 -12.56
N ILE A 215 -16.29 -7.17 -11.66
CA ILE A 215 -16.60 -6.02 -10.81
C ILE A 215 -15.48 -5.79 -9.78
N GLU A 216 -14.94 -6.83 -9.15
CA GLU A 216 -13.78 -6.70 -8.25
C GLU A 216 -12.57 -6.12 -8.99
N PHE A 217 -12.26 -6.63 -10.19
CA PHE A 217 -11.18 -6.08 -11.01
C PHE A 217 -11.36 -4.57 -11.27
N ILE A 218 -12.57 -4.12 -11.57
CA ILE A 218 -12.85 -2.69 -11.80
C ILE A 218 -12.75 -1.90 -10.51
N PHE A 219 -13.18 -2.43 -9.36
CA PHE A 219 -13.00 -1.75 -8.07
C PHE A 219 -11.53 -1.61 -7.65
N GLU A 220 -10.69 -2.59 -7.96
CA GLU A 220 -9.25 -2.51 -7.78
C GLU A 220 -8.59 -1.47 -8.71
N HIS A 221 -9.26 -1.14 -9.83
CA HIS A 221 -8.74 -0.27 -10.90
C HIS A 221 -9.72 0.85 -11.29
N LEU A 222 -10.34 1.51 -10.29
CA LEU A 222 -11.33 2.59 -10.52
C LEU A 222 -10.79 3.77 -11.36
N ASN A 223 -9.47 3.96 -11.39
CA ASN A 223 -8.82 4.94 -12.26
C ASN A 223 -9.02 4.68 -13.76
N LEU A 224 -9.36 3.44 -14.15
CA LEU A 224 -9.69 3.09 -15.53
C LEU A 224 -11.03 3.63 -15.99
N ILE A 225 -11.93 3.99 -15.06
CA ILE A 225 -13.18 4.70 -15.37
C ILE A 225 -12.85 6.18 -15.49
N SER A 226 -12.57 6.64 -16.70
CA SER A 226 -11.99 7.95 -16.97
C SER A 226 -12.98 9.10 -16.93
N SER A 227 -14.27 8.85 -17.12
CA SER A 227 -15.32 9.88 -17.17
C SER A 227 -16.70 9.32 -16.83
N THR A 228 -17.68 10.24 -16.70
CA THR A 228 -19.10 9.89 -16.57
C THR A 228 -19.71 9.29 -17.85
N GLU A 229 -18.99 9.35 -18.97
CA GLU A 229 -19.40 8.69 -20.22
C GLU A 229 -18.93 7.24 -20.32
N ASP A 230 -18.03 6.80 -19.44
CA ASP A 230 -17.53 5.45 -19.40
C ASP A 230 -18.65 4.44 -19.13
N ARG A 231 -18.56 3.27 -19.78
CA ARG A 231 -19.57 2.21 -19.65
C ARG A 231 -19.73 1.75 -18.19
N PHE A 232 -18.62 1.56 -17.47
CA PHE A 232 -18.69 1.13 -16.07
C PHE A 232 -19.29 2.20 -15.15
N PHE A 233 -19.03 3.48 -15.43
CA PHE A 233 -19.74 4.54 -14.71
C PHE A 233 -21.25 4.40 -14.90
N LYS A 234 -21.71 4.21 -16.14
CA LYS A 234 -23.15 4.05 -16.44
C LYS A 234 -23.76 2.82 -15.77
N LEU A 235 -23.01 1.71 -15.69
CA LEU A 235 -23.44 0.52 -14.94
C LEU A 235 -23.56 0.80 -13.44
N PHE A 236 -22.56 1.43 -12.83
CA PHE A 236 -22.56 1.78 -11.41
C PHE A 236 -23.68 2.77 -11.07
N PHE A 237 -23.94 3.71 -11.97
CA PHE A 237 -25.02 4.69 -11.83
C PHE A 237 -26.42 4.07 -11.94
N ASN A 238 -26.63 3.17 -12.91
CA ASN A 238 -27.94 2.60 -13.18
C ASN A 238 -28.27 1.36 -12.34
N LEU A 239 -27.28 0.60 -11.90
CA LEU A 239 -27.43 -0.69 -11.22
C LEU A 239 -26.64 -0.78 -9.89
N PRO A 240 -26.69 0.28 -9.02
CA PRO A 240 -25.82 0.35 -7.84
C PRO A 240 -26.01 -0.83 -6.88
N GLU A 241 -27.24 -1.33 -6.70
CA GLU A 241 -27.53 -2.44 -5.79
C GLU A 241 -26.93 -3.76 -6.29
N ILE A 242 -26.93 -4.01 -7.60
CA ILE A 242 -26.32 -5.18 -8.21
C ILE A 242 -24.80 -5.11 -8.08
N ILE A 243 -24.22 -3.96 -8.36
CA ILE A 243 -22.77 -3.70 -8.23
C ILE A 243 -22.32 -3.89 -6.77
N ASP A 244 -23.05 -3.30 -5.81
CA ASP A 244 -22.77 -3.44 -4.37
C ASP A 244 -22.85 -4.91 -3.91
N SER A 245 -23.83 -5.68 -4.43
CA SER A 245 -23.98 -7.09 -4.14
C SER A 245 -22.81 -7.91 -4.67
N LEU A 246 -22.36 -7.65 -5.90
CA LEU A 246 -21.21 -8.32 -6.52
C LEU A 246 -19.91 -7.99 -5.81
N HIS A 247 -19.72 -6.72 -5.39
CA HIS A 247 -18.56 -6.27 -4.62
C HIS A 247 -18.64 -6.59 -3.12
N ASN A 248 -19.78 -7.09 -2.66
CA ASN A 248 -20.05 -7.37 -1.25
C ASN A 248 -19.85 -6.16 -0.31
N GLN A 249 -20.11 -4.95 -0.80
CA GLN A 249 -20.00 -3.71 -0.02
C GLN A 249 -21.12 -2.73 -0.37
N LYS A 250 -22.09 -2.59 0.54
CA LYS A 250 -23.22 -1.68 0.36
C LYS A 250 -22.78 -0.22 0.25
N GLY A 251 -23.25 0.47 -0.78
CA GLY A 251 -23.00 1.89 -1.02
C GLY A 251 -21.70 2.19 -1.78
N ALA A 252 -20.88 1.19 -2.11
CA ALA A 252 -19.61 1.36 -2.82
C ALA A 252 -19.82 1.97 -4.21
N ALA A 253 -20.80 1.48 -4.96
CA ALA A 253 -21.12 1.99 -6.28
C ALA A 253 -21.53 3.47 -6.24
N LEU A 254 -22.46 3.84 -5.35
CA LEU A 254 -22.90 5.23 -5.19
C LEU A 254 -21.78 6.15 -4.68
N TYR A 255 -20.89 5.66 -3.82
CA TYR A 255 -19.72 6.43 -3.39
C TYR A 255 -18.84 6.80 -4.58
N PHE A 256 -18.52 5.83 -5.44
CA PHE A 256 -17.73 6.07 -6.63
C PHE A 256 -18.45 6.97 -7.64
N VAL A 257 -19.76 6.78 -7.87
CA VAL A 257 -20.59 7.62 -8.74
C VAL A 257 -20.53 9.09 -8.29
N ASN A 258 -20.74 9.36 -7.00
CA ASN A 258 -20.66 10.71 -6.44
C ASN A 258 -19.27 11.33 -6.65
N TYR A 259 -18.21 10.54 -6.36
CA TYR A 259 -16.83 10.97 -6.59
C TYR A 259 -16.58 11.32 -8.06
N ARG A 260 -17.02 10.48 -9.01
CA ARG A 260 -16.76 10.67 -10.43
C ARG A 260 -17.51 11.89 -10.98
N ILE A 261 -18.78 12.08 -10.60
CA ILE A 261 -19.56 13.27 -10.94
C ILE A 261 -18.87 14.54 -10.40
N ALA A 262 -18.46 14.53 -9.13
CA ALA A 262 -17.74 15.67 -8.53
C ALA A 262 -16.44 15.97 -9.28
N LYS A 263 -15.68 14.93 -9.65
CA LYS A 263 -14.42 15.08 -10.37
C LYS A 263 -14.63 15.71 -11.75
N ASP A 264 -15.59 15.24 -12.52
CA ASP A 264 -15.82 15.72 -13.89
C ASP A 264 -16.54 17.07 -13.94
N GLU A 265 -17.57 17.28 -13.10
CA GLU A 265 -18.40 18.46 -13.17
C GLU A 265 -17.89 19.61 -12.29
N ILE A 266 -17.03 19.33 -11.30
CA ILE A 266 -16.51 20.35 -10.38
C ILE A 266 -14.98 20.44 -10.48
N TRP A 267 -14.25 19.39 -10.10
CA TRP A 267 -12.82 19.49 -9.84
C TRP A 267 -12.00 19.73 -11.10
N ASN A 268 -12.24 18.99 -12.18
CA ASN A 268 -11.55 19.15 -13.46
C ASN A 268 -11.83 20.52 -14.12
N LYS A 269 -12.94 21.19 -13.73
CA LYS A 269 -13.29 22.52 -14.23
C LYS A 269 -12.72 23.64 -13.38
N LEU A 270 -12.50 23.39 -12.10
CA LEU A 270 -12.04 24.39 -11.13
C LEU A 270 -10.54 24.37 -10.88
N PHE A 271 -9.85 23.28 -11.17
CA PHE A 271 -8.41 23.13 -10.96
C PHE A 271 -7.73 22.45 -12.15
N ALA A 272 -6.48 22.86 -12.44
CA ALA A 272 -5.68 22.25 -13.52
C ALA A 272 -5.25 20.80 -13.20
N ASN A 273 -5.11 20.48 -11.91
CA ASN A 273 -4.77 19.13 -11.44
C ASN A 273 -5.16 18.97 -9.96
N ASP A 274 -5.07 17.73 -9.47
CA ASP A 274 -5.49 17.37 -8.10
C ASP A 274 -4.54 17.90 -7.01
N THR A 275 -3.34 18.37 -7.33
CA THR A 275 -2.32 18.80 -6.36
C THR A 275 -2.27 20.30 -6.11
N THR A 276 -2.72 21.12 -7.09
CA THR A 276 -2.68 22.59 -6.93
C THR A 276 -3.79 23.11 -6.03
N SER A 277 -3.47 24.10 -5.19
CA SER A 277 -4.47 24.89 -4.44
C SER A 277 -4.88 26.17 -5.17
N THR A 278 -4.26 26.48 -6.32
CA THR A 278 -4.62 27.62 -7.15
C THR A 278 -5.75 27.25 -8.08
N PRO A 279 -6.94 27.84 -7.93
CA PRO A 279 -8.08 27.53 -8.79
C PRO A 279 -7.97 28.23 -10.14
N LEU A 280 -8.50 27.58 -11.18
CA LEU A 280 -8.71 28.21 -12.50
C LEU A 280 -9.80 29.28 -12.43
N VAL A 281 -10.79 29.09 -11.56
CA VAL A 281 -11.91 29.99 -11.33
C VAL A 281 -12.01 30.30 -9.83
N ARG A 282 -11.76 31.56 -9.44
CA ARG A 282 -11.81 31.97 -8.01
C ARG A 282 -13.22 32.00 -7.44
N ASN A 283 -14.18 32.40 -8.23
CA ASN A 283 -15.59 32.53 -7.80
C ASN A 283 -16.47 31.62 -8.69
N PRO A 284 -16.57 30.33 -8.37
CA PRO A 284 -17.38 29.40 -9.15
C PRO A 284 -18.87 29.75 -9.10
N GLU A 285 -19.54 29.62 -10.23
CA GLU A 285 -21.00 29.80 -10.32
C GLU A 285 -21.73 28.55 -9.76
N TRP A 286 -21.74 28.40 -8.42
CA TRP A 286 -22.26 27.21 -7.77
C TRP A 286 -23.69 26.84 -8.16
N ASN A 287 -24.55 27.84 -8.41
CA ASN A 287 -25.94 27.61 -8.88
C ASN A 287 -25.97 26.97 -10.27
N LYS A 288 -25.05 27.37 -11.16
CA LYS A 288 -24.92 26.78 -12.49
C LYS A 288 -24.37 25.36 -12.43
N ILE A 289 -23.38 25.13 -11.57
CA ILE A 289 -22.85 23.77 -11.29
C ILE A 289 -23.97 22.86 -10.77
N TYR A 290 -24.76 23.35 -9.81
CA TYR A 290 -25.91 22.64 -9.28
C TYR A 290 -26.93 22.29 -10.38
N ALA A 291 -27.32 23.27 -11.19
CA ALA A 291 -28.27 23.08 -12.31
C ALA A 291 -27.72 22.03 -13.30
N THR A 292 -26.45 22.11 -13.68
CA THR A 292 -25.83 21.18 -14.63
C THR A 292 -25.84 19.74 -14.08
N ILE A 293 -25.50 19.55 -12.79
CA ILE A 293 -25.51 18.21 -12.17
C ILE A 293 -26.96 17.71 -12.04
N SER A 294 -27.89 18.57 -11.64
CA SER A 294 -29.33 18.23 -11.58
C SER A 294 -29.88 17.76 -12.90
N GLU A 295 -29.57 18.46 -14.00
CA GLU A 295 -30.02 18.12 -15.35
C GLU A 295 -29.44 16.78 -15.82
N LYS A 296 -28.14 16.54 -15.60
CA LYS A 296 -27.45 15.37 -16.12
C LYS A 296 -27.69 14.09 -15.28
N PHE A 297 -27.76 14.22 -13.97
CA PHE A 297 -27.72 13.07 -13.05
C PHE A 297 -28.89 13.03 -12.06
N GLY A 298 -29.69 14.10 -12.01
CA GLY A 298 -30.82 14.23 -11.09
C GLY A 298 -30.53 15.13 -9.88
N THR A 299 -31.59 15.77 -9.37
CA THR A 299 -31.54 16.75 -8.29
C THR A 299 -30.94 16.17 -7.00
N SER A 300 -31.22 14.91 -6.68
CA SER A 300 -30.70 14.24 -5.49
C SER A 300 -29.16 14.14 -5.46
N TYR A 301 -28.53 13.98 -6.63
CA TYR A 301 -27.07 14.02 -6.76
C TYR A 301 -26.52 15.43 -6.57
N ALA A 302 -27.17 16.43 -7.15
CA ALA A 302 -26.76 17.83 -6.99
C ALA A 302 -26.85 18.30 -5.53
N GLU A 303 -27.95 17.95 -4.82
CA GLU A 303 -28.15 18.24 -3.40
C GLU A 303 -27.08 17.62 -2.50
N LYS A 304 -26.60 16.43 -2.84
CA LYS A 304 -25.56 15.73 -2.08
C LYS A 304 -24.16 16.22 -2.45
N ILE A 305 -23.86 16.36 -3.74
CA ILE A 305 -22.49 16.59 -4.23
C ILE A 305 -22.09 18.06 -4.09
N VAL A 306 -22.93 18.99 -4.48
CA VAL A 306 -22.54 20.40 -4.59
C VAL A 306 -22.20 21.04 -3.25
N PRO A 307 -23.00 20.91 -2.19
CA PRO A 307 -22.68 21.52 -0.88
C PRO A 307 -21.35 21.05 -0.29
N GLU A 308 -21.10 19.74 -0.34
CA GLU A 308 -19.86 19.15 0.18
C GLU A 308 -18.62 19.62 -0.59
N ASN A 309 -18.73 19.65 -1.91
CA ASN A 309 -17.62 20.08 -2.76
C ASN A 309 -17.40 21.60 -2.71
N LYS A 310 -18.44 22.40 -2.47
CA LYS A 310 -18.31 23.83 -2.20
C LYS A 310 -17.54 24.11 -0.92
N ILE A 311 -17.85 23.42 0.16
CA ILE A 311 -17.10 23.48 1.44
C ILE A 311 -15.63 23.11 1.21
N PHE A 312 -15.37 21.97 0.54
CA PHE A 312 -14.02 21.51 0.26
C PHE A 312 -13.25 22.48 -0.65
N PHE A 313 -13.88 23.09 -1.63
CA PHE A 313 -13.27 24.11 -2.50
C PHE A 313 -12.72 25.28 -1.69
N TYR A 314 -13.55 25.91 -0.85
CA TYR A 314 -13.12 27.08 -0.04
C TYR A 314 -12.04 26.71 0.98
N ARG A 315 -12.08 25.49 1.55
CA ARG A 315 -10.99 24.96 2.37
C ARG A 315 -9.68 24.85 1.56
N ARG A 316 -9.75 24.32 0.34
CA ARG A 316 -8.57 24.08 -0.52
C ARG A 316 -7.89 25.38 -0.95
N ILE A 317 -8.67 26.41 -1.29
CA ILE A 317 -8.15 27.74 -1.65
C ILE A 317 -7.84 28.61 -0.44
N LYS A 318 -8.04 28.10 0.79
CA LYS A 318 -7.80 28.78 2.08
C LYS A 318 -8.68 30.01 2.30
N ASP A 319 -9.87 30.09 1.70
CA ASP A 319 -10.91 31.06 2.07
C ASP A 319 -11.63 30.57 3.34
N TRP A 320 -10.97 30.78 4.47
CA TRP A 320 -11.41 30.27 5.76
C TRP A 320 -12.72 30.89 6.25
N HIS A 321 -13.01 32.14 5.87
CA HIS A 321 -14.27 32.80 6.24
C HIS A 321 -15.47 32.14 5.54
N THR A 322 -15.41 31.99 4.24
CA THR A 322 -16.46 31.33 3.47
C THR A 322 -16.61 29.88 3.89
N TRP A 323 -15.49 29.16 4.06
CA TRP A 323 -15.50 27.78 4.56
C TRP A 323 -16.19 27.64 5.91
N ALA A 324 -15.88 28.50 6.87
CA ALA A 324 -16.46 28.43 8.22
C ALA A 324 -17.95 28.79 8.23
N ASN A 325 -18.39 29.73 7.38
CA ASN A 325 -19.80 30.05 7.22
C ASN A 325 -20.60 28.86 6.66
N LEU A 326 -20.05 28.19 5.64
CA LEU A 326 -20.66 26.99 5.06
C LEU A 326 -20.72 25.83 6.03
N GLN A 327 -19.71 25.65 6.89
CA GLN A 327 -19.76 24.67 7.97
C GLN A 327 -20.89 24.98 8.98
N ASP A 328 -21.04 26.24 9.40
CA ASP A 328 -22.14 26.65 10.27
C ASP A 328 -23.51 26.40 9.63
N GLU A 329 -23.65 26.71 8.34
CA GLU A 329 -24.89 26.44 7.59
C GLU A 329 -25.20 24.94 7.56
N LYS A 330 -24.22 24.12 7.27
CA LYS A 330 -24.33 22.64 7.27
C LYS A 330 -24.76 22.13 8.63
N ILE A 331 -24.12 22.60 9.72
CA ILE A 331 -24.44 22.22 11.10
C ILE A 331 -25.87 22.64 11.48
N LYS A 332 -26.31 23.80 11.03
CA LYS A 332 -27.71 24.28 11.27
C LYS A 332 -28.74 23.44 10.52
N GLN A 333 -28.47 23.10 9.27
CA GLN A 333 -29.36 22.31 8.43
C GLN A 333 -29.43 20.84 8.89
N ASN A 334 -28.30 20.29 9.34
CA ASN A 334 -28.17 18.93 9.82
C ASN A 334 -27.53 18.92 11.21
N PRO A 335 -28.30 19.18 12.27
CA PRO A 335 -27.76 19.24 13.62
C PRO A 335 -27.10 17.91 14.02
N PRO A 336 -25.86 17.94 14.50
CA PRO A 336 -25.14 16.76 14.90
C PRO A 336 -25.80 16.07 16.08
N LYS A 337 -25.72 14.75 16.12
CA LYS A 337 -26.36 13.91 17.14
C LYS A 337 -25.30 13.31 18.07
N PRO A 338 -25.67 13.01 19.32
CA PRO A 338 -24.83 12.21 20.21
C PRO A 338 -24.54 10.82 19.56
N PRO A 339 -23.35 10.25 19.78
CA PRO A 339 -23.07 8.90 19.35
C PRO A 339 -23.99 7.91 20.07
N LYS A 340 -24.37 6.82 19.37
CA LYS A 340 -25.13 5.72 19.95
C LYS A 340 -24.16 4.64 20.43
N GLU A 341 -24.63 3.82 21.36
CA GLU A 341 -23.88 2.64 21.77
C GLU A 341 -23.62 1.71 20.57
N GLY A 342 -22.35 1.36 20.36
CA GLY A 342 -21.91 0.54 19.23
C GLY A 342 -21.54 1.32 17.96
N ASP A 343 -21.77 2.63 17.91
CA ASP A 343 -21.29 3.44 16.79
C ASP A 343 -19.76 3.47 16.76
N TYR A 344 -19.20 3.33 15.55
CA TYR A 344 -17.76 3.49 15.36
C TYR A 344 -17.42 4.98 15.48
N PHE A 345 -16.66 5.35 16.50
CA PHE A 345 -16.47 6.75 16.91
C PHE A 345 -15.90 7.64 15.79
N LEU A 346 -15.01 7.10 14.90
CA LEU A 346 -14.41 7.85 13.78
C LEU A 346 -15.44 8.29 12.73
N THR A 347 -16.65 7.74 12.72
CA THR A 347 -17.74 8.11 11.80
C THR A 347 -18.83 8.94 12.50
N SER A 348 -18.69 9.21 13.79
CA SER A 348 -19.69 9.95 14.56
C SER A 348 -19.74 11.44 14.19
N ASP A 349 -20.89 12.05 14.39
CA ASP A 349 -21.07 13.50 14.19
C ASP A 349 -20.16 14.31 15.12
N THR A 350 -19.93 13.82 16.35
CA THR A 350 -19.07 14.48 17.34
C THR A 350 -17.61 14.46 16.93
N TRP A 351 -17.12 13.34 16.37
CA TRP A 351 -15.79 13.23 15.79
C TRP A 351 -15.61 14.19 14.60
N ASN A 352 -16.61 14.24 13.70
CA ASN A 352 -16.58 15.14 12.57
C ASN A 352 -16.53 16.63 12.99
N LEU A 353 -17.30 17.02 14.01
CA LEU A 353 -17.22 18.37 14.58
C LEU A 353 -15.83 18.67 15.14
N ASN A 354 -15.25 17.75 15.88
CA ASN A 354 -13.90 17.92 16.40
C ASN A 354 -12.87 18.06 15.28
N ASN A 355 -12.99 17.25 14.22
CA ASN A 355 -12.06 17.30 13.09
C ASN A 355 -12.09 18.62 12.34
N ILE A 356 -13.26 19.21 12.10
CA ILE A 356 -13.33 20.54 11.47
C ILE A 356 -12.78 21.63 12.39
N ALA A 357 -12.96 21.51 13.69
CA ALA A 357 -12.40 22.44 14.68
C ALA A 357 -10.86 22.32 14.73
N TRP A 358 -10.33 21.11 14.73
CA TRP A 358 -8.89 20.81 14.68
C TRP A 358 -8.24 21.30 13.38
N ASP A 359 -8.91 21.10 12.23
CA ASP A 359 -8.42 21.59 10.96
C ASP A 359 -8.29 23.12 10.91
N ALA A 360 -9.27 23.83 11.49
CA ALA A 360 -9.19 25.28 11.67
C ALA A 360 -8.02 25.68 12.60
N PHE A 361 -7.83 24.97 13.71
CA PHE A 361 -6.70 25.19 14.61
C PHE A 361 -5.36 25.05 13.89
N LEU A 362 -5.16 23.99 13.13
CA LEU A 362 -3.90 23.73 12.46
C LEU A 362 -3.58 24.72 11.33
N ARG A 363 -4.58 25.19 10.61
CA ARG A 363 -4.40 25.84 9.30
C ARG A 363 -4.80 27.31 9.25
N CYS A 364 -5.64 27.79 10.17
CA CYS A 364 -6.17 29.15 10.15
C CYS A 364 -5.65 29.96 11.33
N ASN A 365 -5.32 31.24 11.06
CA ASN A 365 -4.92 32.21 12.11
C ASN A 365 -5.98 33.29 12.34
N ASP A 366 -7.08 33.26 11.58
CA ASP A 366 -8.15 34.25 11.74
C ASP A 366 -8.97 34.00 13.00
N LYS A 367 -9.04 35.02 13.88
CA LYS A 367 -9.71 34.93 15.17
C LYS A 367 -11.22 34.71 15.09
N ILE A 368 -11.85 35.15 14.00
CA ILE A 368 -13.30 34.96 13.80
C ILE A 368 -13.56 33.49 13.52
N VAL A 369 -12.77 32.89 12.61
CA VAL A 369 -12.85 31.48 12.26
C VAL A 369 -12.50 30.60 13.47
N LEU A 370 -11.44 30.94 14.22
CA LEU A 370 -11.03 30.19 15.41
C LEU A 370 -12.11 30.22 16.51
N LYS A 371 -12.86 31.33 16.64
CA LYS A 371 -14.01 31.40 17.59
C LYS A 371 -15.13 30.45 17.17
N LYS A 372 -15.41 30.32 15.86
CA LYS A 372 -16.39 29.34 15.35
C LYS A 372 -15.89 27.91 15.60
N ALA A 373 -14.62 27.64 15.31
CA ALA A 373 -14.00 26.36 15.60
C ALA A 373 -14.09 25.96 17.08
N LEU A 374 -13.89 26.92 17.97
CA LEU A 374 -14.09 26.69 19.41
C LEU A 374 -15.54 26.30 19.75
N GLN A 375 -16.54 26.94 19.11
CA GLN A 375 -17.95 26.57 19.29
C GLN A 375 -18.23 25.14 18.78
N TRP A 376 -17.66 24.73 17.69
CA TRP A 376 -17.80 23.35 17.16
C TRP A 376 -17.17 22.33 18.11
N SER A 377 -15.97 22.61 18.63
CA SER A 377 -15.31 21.76 19.63
C SER A 377 -16.11 21.71 20.95
N GLU A 378 -16.68 22.82 21.39
CA GLU A 378 -17.56 22.84 22.59
C GLU A 378 -18.84 22.04 22.36
N LEU A 379 -19.39 22.08 21.15
CA LEU A 379 -20.58 21.30 20.80
C LEU A 379 -20.24 19.79 20.78
N SER A 380 -19.09 19.38 20.24
CA SER A 380 -18.67 17.95 20.24
C SER A 380 -18.54 17.41 21.67
N ILE A 381 -17.92 18.19 22.58
CA ILE A 381 -17.80 17.85 24.00
C ILE A 381 -19.17 17.74 24.68
N LYS A 382 -20.07 18.70 24.39
CA LYS A 382 -21.41 18.71 24.96
C LYS A 382 -22.26 17.49 24.57
N LEU A 383 -22.14 17.07 23.33
CA LEU A 383 -22.90 15.92 22.80
C LEU A 383 -22.44 14.57 23.36
N GLU A 384 -21.23 14.48 23.87
CA GLU A 384 -20.68 13.27 24.50
C GLU A 384 -20.71 13.35 26.08
N HIS A 385 -21.30 14.38 26.65
CA HIS A 385 -21.43 14.47 28.10
C HIS A 385 -22.21 13.25 28.65
N PRO A 386 -21.79 12.63 29.80
CA PRO A 386 -20.78 13.11 30.75
C PRO A 386 -19.34 12.72 30.49
N ASN A 387 -19.06 11.86 29.50
CA ASN A 387 -17.74 11.28 29.24
C ASN A 387 -17.21 11.67 27.85
N PRO A 388 -16.84 12.95 27.61
CA PRO A 388 -16.34 13.37 26.31
C PRO A 388 -14.98 12.72 26.00
N ASN A 389 -14.74 12.43 24.74
CA ASN A 389 -13.44 11.98 24.26
C ASN A 389 -12.36 13.01 24.63
N ILE A 390 -11.25 12.55 25.22
CA ILE A 390 -10.15 13.41 25.69
C ILE A 390 -9.51 14.22 24.56
N GLN A 391 -9.48 13.73 23.32
CA GLN A 391 -9.00 14.46 22.16
C GLN A 391 -9.83 15.72 21.85
N TYR A 392 -11.13 15.74 22.24
CA TYR A 392 -11.95 16.94 22.07
C TYR A 392 -11.60 18.01 23.11
N LEU A 393 -11.18 17.57 24.31
CA LEU A 393 -10.70 18.48 25.37
C LEU A 393 -9.37 19.12 24.96
N ASP A 394 -8.45 18.35 24.36
CA ASP A 394 -7.20 18.82 23.78
C ASP A 394 -7.46 19.82 22.65
N THR A 395 -8.33 19.48 21.70
CA THR A 395 -8.71 20.40 20.61
C THR A 395 -9.22 21.73 21.15
N LYS A 396 -10.11 21.70 22.17
CA LYS A 396 -10.62 22.90 22.85
C LYS A 396 -9.50 23.69 23.47
N ALA A 397 -8.58 23.04 24.20
CA ALA A 397 -7.47 23.68 24.87
C ALA A 397 -6.55 24.41 23.89
N ASN A 398 -6.20 23.75 22.81
CA ASN A 398 -5.38 24.30 21.75
C ASN A 398 -6.03 25.51 21.04
N LEU A 399 -7.33 25.48 20.79
CA LEU A 399 -8.08 26.58 20.23
C LEU A 399 -8.14 27.78 21.21
N LEU A 400 -8.39 27.55 22.52
CA LEU A 400 -8.34 28.57 23.55
C LEU A 400 -6.97 29.24 23.58
N TYR A 401 -5.89 28.44 23.53
CA TYR A 401 -4.52 28.95 23.55
C TYR A 401 -4.26 29.83 22.32
N LYS A 402 -4.61 29.39 21.12
CA LYS A 402 -4.44 30.16 19.88
C LYS A 402 -5.26 31.45 19.86
N LEU A 403 -6.37 31.48 20.56
CA LEU A 403 -7.19 32.70 20.82
C LEU A 403 -6.63 33.62 21.89
N GLY A 404 -5.53 33.25 22.58
CA GLY A 404 -4.91 34.02 23.65
C GLY A 404 -5.52 33.80 25.05
N ARG A 405 -6.43 32.83 25.21
CA ARG A 405 -7.08 32.46 26.49
C ARG A 405 -6.23 31.48 27.29
N VAL A 406 -4.96 31.83 27.55
CA VAL A 406 -3.91 30.91 28.04
C VAL A 406 -4.29 30.18 29.33
N LYS A 407 -4.84 30.89 30.33
CA LYS A 407 -5.21 30.27 31.62
C LYS A 407 -6.28 29.18 31.45
N GLU A 408 -7.26 29.44 30.60
CA GLU A 408 -8.34 28.50 30.30
C GLU A 408 -7.84 27.32 29.48
N ALA A 409 -6.95 27.57 28.54
CA ALA A 409 -6.30 26.53 27.72
C ALA A 409 -5.54 25.52 28.61
N ILE A 410 -4.68 26.03 29.52
CA ILE A 410 -3.90 25.18 30.43
C ILE A 410 -4.83 24.39 31.37
N ALA A 411 -5.89 25.00 31.88
CA ALA A 411 -6.86 24.32 32.75
C ALA A 411 -7.58 23.18 31.98
N GLN A 412 -7.98 23.45 30.74
CA GLN A 412 -8.65 22.46 29.89
C GLN A 412 -7.74 21.29 29.54
N GLU A 413 -6.47 21.55 29.18
CA GLU A 413 -5.50 20.53 28.85
C GLU A 413 -5.15 19.64 30.05
N LYS A 414 -4.98 20.23 31.23
CA LYS A 414 -4.79 19.49 32.50
C LYS A 414 -5.97 18.56 32.80
N LYS A 415 -7.19 18.99 32.50
CA LYS A 415 -8.38 18.15 32.66
C LYS A 415 -8.32 16.92 31.74
N ALA A 416 -7.85 17.06 30.46
CA ALA A 416 -7.64 15.94 29.56
C ALA A 416 -6.60 14.96 30.14
N ILE A 417 -5.48 15.47 30.68
CA ILE A 417 -4.44 14.65 31.34
C ILE A 417 -4.99 13.86 32.52
N GLU A 418 -5.80 14.51 33.39
CA GLU A 418 -6.40 13.87 34.56
C GLU A 418 -7.33 12.72 34.16
N ILE A 419 -8.13 12.89 33.11
CA ILE A 419 -9.01 11.84 32.58
C ILE A 419 -8.20 10.71 32.01
N ASP A 420 -7.19 10.98 31.14
CA ASP A 420 -6.31 9.99 30.54
C ASP A 420 -5.63 9.12 31.61
N LYS A 421 -5.11 9.74 32.67
CA LYS A 421 -4.52 9.02 33.82
C LYS A 421 -5.53 8.16 34.58
N ALA A 422 -6.76 8.68 34.78
CA ALA A 422 -7.78 7.93 35.45
C ALA A 422 -8.26 6.72 34.67
N GLU A 423 -8.36 6.83 33.35
CA GLU A 423 -8.69 5.73 32.45
C GLU A 423 -7.57 4.67 32.40
N ALA A 424 -6.32 5.09 32.29
CA ALA A 424 -5.18 4.20 32.36
C ALA A 424 -5.15 3.39 33.68
N LYS A 425 -5.37 4.06 34.80
CA LYS A 425 -5.44 3.38 36.11
C LYS A 425 -6.56 2.34 36.18
N LYS A 426 -7.74 2.65 35.61
CA LYS A 426 -8.86 1.68 35.52
C LYS A 426 -8.50 0.48 34.65
N ALA A 427 -7.71 0.70 33.59
CA ALA A 427 -7.24 -0.34 32.69
C ALA A 427 -6.01 -1.12 33.22
N GLY A 428 -5.50 -0.82 34.43
CA GLY A 428 -4.31 -1.45 34.99
C GLY A 428 -3.01 -1.04 34.29
N GLN A 429 -2.99 0.12 33.65
CA GLN A 429 -1.83 0.66 32.95
C GLN A 429 -1.11 1.68 33.84
N ASP A 430 0.22 1.73 33.77
CA ASP A 430 1.02 2.67 34.57
C ASP A 430 0.87 4.12 34.08
N LYS A 431 0.46 4.33 32.82
CA LYS A 431 0.40 5.64 32.16
C LYS A 431 -0.68 5.68 31.09
N GLY A 432 -1.31 6.83 30.93
CA GLY A 432 -2.25 7.09 29.85
C GLY A 432 -1.57 7.23 28.49
N GLY A 433 -2.29 6.92 27.42
CA GLY A 433 -1.78 6.93 26.05
C GLY A 433 -1.38 8.32 25.54
N PHE A 434 -1.99 9.38 26.08
CA PHE A 434 -1.78 10.78 25.65
C PHE A 434 -1.13 11.66 26.75
N THR A 435 -0.87 11.13 27.94
CA THR A 435 -0.40 11.89 29.09
C THR A 435 0.86 12.71 28.82
N ASP A 436 1.84 12.16 28.08
CA ASP A 436 3.09 12.87 27.79
C ASP A 436 2.88 13.98 26.76
N GLU A 437 2.18 13.68 25.68
CA GLU A 437 1.88 14.63 24.61
C GLU A 437 1.15 15.85 25.14
N TYR A 438 0.09 15.64 25.94
CA TYR A 438 -0.67 16.72 26.55
C TYR A 438 0.12 17.46 27.63
N SER A 439 1.01 16.78 28.35
CA SER A 439 1.92 17.44 29.29
C SER A 439 2.92 18.35 28.59
N GLU A 440 3.48 17.91 27.45
CA GLU A 440 4.34 18.74 26.60
C GLU A 440 3.57 19.97 26.06
N THR A 441 2.32 19.77 25.65
CA THR A 441 1.42 20.83 25.18
C THR A 441 1.22 21.89 26.29
N VAL A 442 0.98 21.47 27.54
CA VAL A 442 0.88 22.38 28.70
C VAL A 442 2.18 23.17 28.90
N GLU A 443 3.34 22.53 28.78
CA GLU A 443 4.62 23.22 28.95
C GLU A 443 4.88 24.23 27.83
N LYS A 444 4.52 23.89 26.55
CA LYS A 444 4.54 24.88 25.47
C LYS A 444 3.65 26.09 25.76
N MET A 445 2.42 25.87 26.22
CA MET A 445 1.48 26.93 26.59
C MET A 445 2.02 27.82 27.70
N LYS A 446 2.65 27.26 28.75
CA LYS A 446 3.29 28.01 29.84
C LYS A 446 4.45 28.90 29.39
N LYS A 447 5.24 28.39 28.42
CA LYS A 447 6.39 29.07 27.83
C LYS A 447 6.01 30.08 26.74
N GLY A 448 4.73 30.20 26.38
CA GLY A 448 4.28 31.05 25.28
C GLY A 448 4.67 30.54 23.92
N LEU A 449 5.01 29.24 23.80
CA LEU A 449 5.40 28.61 22.53
C LEU A 449 4.17 28.11 21.77
N PRO A 450 4.15 28.18 20.43
CA PRO A 450 3.02 27.70 19.66
C PRO A 450 2.87 26.17 19.80
N THR A 451 1.60 25.74 19.91
CA THR A 451 1.21 24.32 19.93
C THR A 451 0.79 23.83 18.51
N TRP A 452 0.77 24.71 17.52
CA TRP A 452 0.47 24.43 16.13
C TRP A 452 1.74 24.47 15.26
N PRO A 453 1.75 23.79 14.09
CA PRO A 453 2.90 23.79 13.18
C PRO A 453 3.27 25.23 12.76
N GLN A 454 4.54 25.56 12.88
CA GLN A 454 5.11 26.80 12.32
C GLN A 454 5.38 26.58 10.84
N LYS A 455 4.97 27.55 9.99
CA LYS A 455 5.24 27.51 8.54
C LYS A 455 6.68 27.86 8.24
#